data_600995ea02f243586fdb64e8563dd96f
#
_entry.id   600995ea02f243586fdb64e8563dd96f
#
_cell.length_a   1.000
_cell.length_b   1.000
_cell.length_c   1.000
_cell.angle_alpha   90.00
_cell.angle_beta   90.00
_cell.angle_gamma   90.00
#
_symmetry.space_group_name_H-M   'P 1'
#
loop_
_entity.id
_entity.type
_entity.pdbx_description
1 polymer ?
#
loop_
_entity_poly.entity_id
_entity_poly.type
_entity_poly.pdbx_seq_one_letter_code
_entity_poly.pdbx_strand_id
1 'polypeptide(L)'
;MRTLSEVANKVKSLKDAARESDQRHRDVHDVRTGDIDTVIPGSMPDAWPRPVVANVIDTTARDTSEVMGQMPSINCTNSLQTSDRSKKFSSKRTKMANHYVISSRLPAGEQVKFCDHYLSFGLAVYSVEPDFERHTPILRVENPMGAYPEMDLFGRLKSYSRIWREEAVSLVAKYPQLIRVLKPQGSTGYDQDEGWAEREIEVCKYTDADQITMYLPAHSNTLIDSMPNPMGKLTISIAVRPSFDHEFRGAFDDAIWVYLAKSRMAMLGLEATEKAVRAPLAVPRDLQRMVFGGDSVLRTDNPDKIRYVGIDMPQFAAQEAQNMERELRLATRSPQSRSGNVDANIITGKGIEALQGGFDTVITTGQQVIGQALKRALEYAFEMDEKLWPNEKKTIRGVVQGAPFEENYTPSKDIGGNYLVDVAYGFAAGQDPARAIVAMLQLRGDNLVSRDFVMRQLPMEIDVVQMQTQIDNEQFEDALK
;
A
#
# COMPACT_ATOMS: atom_id res chain seq x y z
N MET A 1 -3.27 31.32 13.66
CA MET A 1 -3.07 30.99 12.24
C MET A 1 -1.71 31.47 11.78
N ARG A 2 -0.97 30.66 11.03
CA ARG A 2 0.30 31.03 10.42
C ARG A 2 0.07 31.76 9.11
N THR A 3 0.97 32.63 8.74
CA THR A 3 0.96 33.28 7.42
C THR A 3 1.34 32.26 6.32
N LEU A 4 0.96 32.54 5.08
CA LEU A 4 1.30 31.65 3.94
C LEU A 4 2.81 31.45 3.80
N SER A 5 3.61 32.50 4.02
CA SER A 5 5.07 32.41 3.96
C SER A 5 5.65 31.51 5.06
N GLU A 6 5.10 31.54 6.28
CA GLU A 6 5.51 30.64 7.36
C GLU A 6 5.15 29.18 7.03
N VAL A 7 3.95 28.95 6.48
CA VAL A 7 3.52 27.62 6.02
C VAL A 7 4.43 27.10 4.91
N ALA A 8 4.70 27.91 3.89
CA ALA A 8 5.56 27.50 2.77
C ALA A 8 7.00 27.18 3.23
N ASN A 9 7.57 28.01 4.12
CA ASN A 9 8.88 27.75 4.70
C ASN A 9 8.89 26.47 5.54
N LYS A 10 7.84 26.20 6.29
CA LYS A 10 7.70 24.99 7.08
C LYS A 10 7.62 23.74 6.18
N VAL A 11 6.79 23.77 5.14
CA VAL A 11 6.67 22.69 4.18
C VAL A 11 8.00 22.42 3.47
N LYS A 12 8.71 23.49 3.08
CA LYS A 12 10.05 23.37 2.48
C LYS A 12 11.01 22.67 3.43
N SER A 13 11.05 23.06 4.68
CA SER A 13 11.90 22.42 5.70
C SER A 13 11.57 20.93 5.88
N LEU A 14 10.29 20.56 5.88
CA LEU A 14 9.85 19.15 5.97
C LEU A 14 10.25 18.35 4.73
N LYS A 15 10.08 18.93 3.54
CA LYS A 15 10.51 18.32 2.27
C LYS A 15 12.03 18.13 2.22
N ASP A 16 12.79 19.13 2.65
CA ASP A 16 14.25 19.05 2.68
C ASP A 16 14.73 17.96 3.68
N ALA A 17 14.09 17.85 4.83
CA ALA A 17 14.37 16.79 5.81
C ALA A 17 14.00 15.38 5.30
N ALA A 18 12.96 15.27 4.47
CA ALA A 18 12.51 14.00 3.90
C ALA A 18 13.23 13.61 2.59
N ARG A 19 14.23 14.38 2.13
CA ARG A 19 14.87 14.19 0.82
C ARG A 19 15.39 12.78 0.58
N GLU A 20 16.01 12.17 1.57
CA GLU A 20 16.54 10.80 1.47
C GLU A 20 15.41 9.76 1.41
N SER A 21 14.35 9.95 2.20
CA SER A 21 13.16 9.10 2.14
C SER A 21 12.45 9.22 0.79
N ASP A 22 12.30 10.44 0.28
CA ASP A 22 11.70 10.67 -1.04
C ASP A 22 12.51 10.02 -2.18
N GLN A 23 13.83 9.96 -2.06
CA GLN A 23 14.65 9.25 -3.05
C GLN A 23 14.43 7.75 -2.95
N ARG A 24 14.46 7.16 -1.74
CA ARG A 24 14.15 5.73 -1.54
C ARG A 24 12.74 5.36 -2.07
N HIS A 25 11.74 6.19 -1.81
CA HIS A 25 10.38 5.96 -2.30
C HIS A 25 10.32 5.96 -3.83
N ARG A 26 11.04 6.86 -4.49
CA ARG A 26 11.15 6.88 -5.96
C ARG A 26 11.85 5.63 -6.48
N ASP A 27 12.98 5.26 -5.90
CA ASP A 27 13.75 4.08 -6.32
C ASP A 27 12.88 2.81 -6.22
N VAL A 28 12.13 2.63 -5.12
CA VAL A 28 11.21 1.51 -4.96
C VAL A 28 10.07 1.56 -5.98
N HIS A 29 9.49 2.73 -6.21
CA HIS A 29 8.43 2.92 -7.20
C HIS A 29 8.91 2.57 -8.61
N ASP A 30 10.05 3.11 -9.04
CA ASP A 30 10.60 2.92 -10.37
C ASP A 30 10.98 1.46 -10.62
N VAL A 31 11.60 0.80 -9.63
CA VAL A 31 11.87 -0.65 -9.71
C VAL A 31 10.58 -1.46 -9.83
N ARG A 32 9.53 -1.14 -9.08
CA ARG A 32 8.24 -1.85 -9.15
C ARG A 32 7.50 -1.62 -10.46
N THR A 33 7.57 -0.44 -11.01
CA THR A 33 6.98 -0.11 -12.33
C THR A 33 7.79 -0.65 -13.50
N GLY A 34 9.04 -1.09 -13.24
CA GLY A 34 9.96 -1.60 -14.25
C GLY A 34 10.77 -0.51 -14.96
N ASP A 35 10.73 0.71 -14.46
CA ASP A 35 11.56 1.82 -14.92
C ASP A 35 12.92 1.81 -14.21
N ILE A 36 13.75 0.83 -14.60
CA ILE A 36 15.04 0.58 -13.94
C ILE A 36 16.12 1.55 -14.41
N ASP A 37 15.97 2.12 -15.59
CA ASP A 37 16.98 3.01 -16.19
C ASP A 37 17.22 4.26 -15.34
N THR A 38 16.22 4.70 -14.58
CA THR A 38 16.32 5.84 -13.66
C THR A 38 17.14 5.53 -12.40
N VAL A 39 17.22 4.26 -12.02
CA VAL A 39 17.82 3.82 -10.74
C VAL A 39 19.23 3.27 -10.92
N ILE A 40 19.52 2.61 -12.04
CA ILE A 40 20.86 2.06 -12.33
C ILE A 40 21.73 3.15 -12.97
N PRO A 41 22.82 3.56 -12.31
CA PRO A 41 23.79 4.44 -12.95
C PRO A 41 24.56 3.68 -14.04
N GLY A 42 24.36 4.06 -15.26
CA GLY A 42 25.03 3.51 -16.45
C GLY A 42 24.05 2.80 -17.39
N SER A 43 24.21 3.08 -18.67
CA SER A 43 23.32 2.59 -19.71
C SER A 43 23.16 1.08 -19.68
N MET A 44 21.92 0.63 -19.62
CA MET A 44 21.55 -0.72 -20.02
C MET A 44 21.90 -0.87 -21.52
N PRO A 45 22.26 -2.10 -21.98
CA PRO A 45 22.44 -2.31 -23.40
C PRO A 45 21.18 -1.89 -24.16
N ASP A 46 21.32 -1.04 -25.17
CA ASP A 46 20.18 -0.49 -25.96
C ASP A 46 19.25 -1.55 -26.56
N ALA A 47 19.76 -2.76 -26.72
CA ALA A 47 19.00 -3.92 -27.23
C ALA A 47 17.94 -4.45 -26.26
N TRP A 48 18.05 -4.16 -24.97
CA TRP A 48 17.18 -4.72 -23.92
C TRP A 48 16.67 -3.63 -22.97
N PRO A 49 15.68 -2.83 -23.39
CA PRO A 49 15.21 -1.68 -22.62
C PRO A 49 14.42 -2.07 -21.35
N ARG A 50 14.13 -3.36 -21.15
CA ARG A 50 13.38 -3.85 -19.98
C ARG A 50 14.09 -5.01 -19.30
N PRO A 51 13.97 -5.15 -17.97
CA PRO A 51 14.57 -6.27 -17.25
C PRO A 51 13.98 -7.60 -17.75
N VAL A 52 14.86 -8.54 -18.01
CA VAL A 52 14.49 -9.90 -18.48
C VAL A 52 14.16 -10.81 -17.31
N VAL A 53 14.27 -10.31 -16.09
CA VAL A 53 14.01 -11.04 -14.85
C VAL A 53 12.61 -10.68 -14.34
N ALA A 54 11.87 -11.68 -13.88
CA ALA A 54 10.59 -11.44 -13.24
C ALA A 54 10.74 -10.47 -12.06
N ASN A 55 9.84 -9.49 -11.94
CA ASN A 55 9.86 -8.51 -10.86
C ASN A 55 9.37 -9.13 -9.56
N VAL A 56 10.28 -9.85 -8.89
CA VAL A 56 9.99 -10.54 -7.61
C VAL A 56 9.60 -9.54 -6.53
N ILE A 57 10.11 -8.30 -6.58
CA ILE A 57 9.78 -7.27 -5.59
C ILE A 57 8.32 -6.88 -5.71
N ASP A 58 7.84 -6.57 -6.93
CA ASP A 58 6.45 -6.18 -7.13
C ASP A 58 5.48 -7.35 -6.83
N THR A 59 5.82 -8.57 -7.28
CA THR A 59 5.01 -9.77 -6.98
C THR A 59 4.91 -10.00 -5.47
N THR A 60 6.03 -9.94 -4.76
CA THR A 60 6.03 -10.14 -3.30
C THR A 60 5.28 -9.02 -2.57
N ALA A 61 5.41 -7.77 -3.04
CA ALA A 61 4.68 -6.64 -2.47
C ALA A 61 3.17 -6.84 -2.62
N ARG A 62 2.68 -7.23 -3.78
CA ARG A 62 1.26 -7.51 -4.03
C ARG A 62 0.76 -8.67 -3.20
N ASP A 63 1.42 -9.82 -3.26
CA ASP A 63 1.02 -11.01 -2.49
C ASP A 63 0.96 -10.74 -0.98
N THR A 64 1.93 -9.99 -0.45
CA THR A 64 1.97 -9.66 0.98
C THR A 64 0.90 -8.65 1.33
N SER A 65 0.69 -7.63 0.49
CA SER A 65 -0.33 -6.60 0.73
C SER A 65 -1.75 -7.15 0.64
N GLU A 66 -2.01 -8.12 -0.25
CA GLU A 66 -3.32 -8.79 -0.34
C GLU A 66 -3.63 -9.58 0.93
N VAL A 67 -2.66 -10.32 1.47
CA VAL A 67 -2.86 -11.07 2.72
C VAL A 67 -2.98 -10.12 3.93
N MET A 68 -2.16 -9.09 4.00
CA MET A 68 -2.18 -8.09 5.07
C MET A 68 -3.42 -7.20 5.02
N GLY A 69 -3.92 -6.93 3.81
CA GLY A 69 -5.06 -6.05 3.51
C GLY A 69 -6.43 -6.67 3.70
N GLN A 70 -6.51 -7.89 4.22
CA GLN A 70 -7.78 -8.46 4.64
C GLN A 70 -8.46 -7.54 5.66
N MET A 71 -9.77 -7.34 5.51
CA MET A 71 -10.49 -6.43 6.39
C MET A 71 -10.54 -6.99 7.82
N PRO A 72 -10.15 -6.18 8.82
CA PRO A 72 -10.28 -6.58 10.22
C PRO A 72 -11.74 -6.55 10.67
N SER A 73 -12.03 -7.24 11.76
CA SER A 73 -13.30 -7.08 12.43
C SER A 73 -13.35 -5.74 13.17
N ILE A 74 -14.43 -4.99 12.96
CA ILE A 74 -14.63 -3.68 13.56
C ILE A 74 -15.76 -3.79 14.56
N ASN A 75 -15.48 -3.47 15.81
CA ASN A 75 -16.47 -3.50 16.89
C ASN A 75 -16.44 -2.20 17.69
N CYS A 76 -17.59 -1.65 17.98
CA CYS A 76 -17.71 -0.51 18.87
C CYS A 76 -18.13 -1.01 20.25
N THR A 77 -17.31 -0.76 21.26
CA THR A 77 -17.65 -1.14 22.63
C THR A 77 -18.24 0.06 23.38
N ASN A 78 -19.23 -0.18 24.21
CA ASN A 78 -19.61 0.79 25.23
C ASN A 78 -18.79 0.51 26.49
N SER A 79 -18.43 1.57 27.20
CA SER A 79 -17.82 1.44 28.54
C SER A 79 -18.62 0.49 29.42
N LEU A 80 -17.96 -0.34 30.18
CA LEU A 80 -18.30 -1.20 31.32
C LEU A 80 -19.78 -1.52 31.68
N GLN A 81 -20.79 -0.92 31.03
CA GLN A 81 -22.21 -1.16 31.31
C GLN A 81 -22.77 -2.23 30.36
N THR A 82 -23.10 -3.37 30.92
CA THR A 82 -23.67 -4.54 30.22
C THR A 82 -25.21 -4.48 30.04
N SER A 83 -25.83 -3.29 30.09
CA SER A 83 -27.26 -3.16 29.87
C SER A 83 -27.65 -3.40 28.41
N ASP A 84 -28.85 -3.93 28.14
CA ASP A 84 -29.36 -4.19 26.80
C ASP A 84 -29.43 -2.93 25.94
N ARG A 85 -29.66 -1.77 26.55
CA ARG A 85 -29.61 -0.48 25.90
C ARG A 85 -28.18 -0.17 25.42
N SER A 86 -27.17 -0.44 26.22
CA SER A 86 -25.75 -0.28 25.90
C SER A 86 -25.35 -1.18 24.73
N LYS A 87 -25.83 -2.44 24.71
CA LYS A 87 -25.59 -3.38 23.60
C LYS A 87 -26.18 -2.87 22.27
N LYS A 88 -27.41 -2.33 22.28
CA LYS A 88 -28.05 -1.75 21.09
C LYS A 88 -27.26 -0.58 20.52
N PHE A 89 -26.80 0.34 21.38
CA PHE A 89 -25.96 1.48 20.95
C PHE A 89 -24.62 1.03 20.40
N SER A 90 -24.02 0.01 20.98
CA SER A 90 -22.77 -0.59 20.49
C SER A 90 -22.96 -1.20 19.10
N SER A 91 -23.98 -2.04 18.92
CA SER A 91 -24.29 -2.65 17.62
C SER A 91 -24.57 -1.60 16.55
N LYS A 92 -25.33 -0.54 16.89
CA LYS A 92 -25.62 0.54 15.95
C LYS A 92 -24.35 1.30 15.52
N ARG A 93 -23.45 1.60 16.45
CA ARG A 93 -22.16 2.24 16.10
C ARG A 93 -21.27 1.32 15.28
N THR A 94 -21.28 0.03 15.54
CA THR A 94 -20.57 -0.95 14.69
C THR A 94 -21.09 -0.90 13.25
N LYS A 95 -22.39 -0.82 13.04
CA LYS A 95 -22.99 -0.65 11.71
C LYS A 95 -22.59 0.69 11.06
N MET A 96 -22.51 1.76 11.85
CA MET A 96 -22.04 3.08 11.35
C MET A 96 -20.58 3.00 10.93
N ALA A 97 -19.69 2.39 11.74
CA ALA A 97 -18.28 2.21 11.37
C ALA A 97 -18.13 1.41 10.08
N ASN A 98 -18.87 0.31 9.93
CA ASN A 98 -18.88 -0.48 8.71
C ASN A 98 -19.43 0.33 7.51
N HIS A 99 -20.41 1.20 7.73
CA HIS A 99 -20.90 2.10 6.67
C HIS A 99 -19.81 3.08 6.21
N TYR A 100 -19.03 3.68 7.12
CA TYR A 100 -17.91 4.55 6.74
C TYR A 100 -16.84 3.78 5.94
N VAL A 101 -16.52 2.56 6.36
CA VAL A 101 -15.56 1.69 5.67
C VAL A 101 -16.03 1.35 4.25
N ILE A 102 -17.29 0.95 4.09
CA ILE A 102 -17.89 0.61 2.78
C ILE A 102 -17.97 1.87 1.89
N SER A 103 -18.43 2.99 2.42
CA SER A 103 -18.53 4.26 1.70
C SER A 103 -17.17 4.76 1.23
N SER A 104 -16.12 4.45 1.97
CA SER A 104 -14.72 4.76 1.67
C SER A 104 -14.05 3.74 0.74
N ARG A 105 -14.77 2.73 0.26
CA ARG A 105 -14.28 1.66 -0.62
C ARG A 105 -13.09 0.87 -0.07
N LEU A 106 -12.89 0.84 1.24
CA LEU A 106 -11.78 0.09 1.84
C LEU A 106 -11.81 -1.40 1.47
N PRO A 107 -12.96 -2.11 1.53
CA PRO A 107 -13.05 -3.51 1.11
C PRO A 107 -12.85 -3.71 -0.40
N ALA A 108 -13.03 -2.66 -1.20
CA ALA A 108 -12.89 -2.70 -2.66
C ALA A 108 -11.44 -2.47 -3.15
N GLY A 109 -10.44 -2.66 -2.28
CA GLY A 109 -9.02 -2.59 -2.62
C GLY A 109 -8.24 -1.44 -1.98
N GLU A 110 -8.90 -0.38 -1.47
CA GLU A 110 -8.18 0.72 -0.83
C GLU A 110 -7.43 0.26 0.45
N GLN A 111 -7.94 -0.76 1.16
CA GLN A 111 -7.23 -1.37 2.30
C GLN A 111 -5.95 -2.09 1.85
N VAL A 112 -5.99 -2.84 0.74
CA VAL A 112 -4.82 -3.50 0.17
C VAL A 112 -3.79 -2.46 -0.28
N LYS A 113 -4.24 -1.38 -0.91
CA LYS A 113 -3.39 -0.25 -1.30
C LYS A 113 -2.72 0.40 -0.09
N PHE A 114 -3.43 0.58 1.03
CA PHE A 114 -2.85 1.09 2.26
C PHE A 114 -1.74 0.17 2.80
N CYS A 115 -1.98 -1.14 2.76
CA CYS A 115 -0.98 -2.14 3.17
C CYS A 115 0.23 -2.16 2.23
N ASP A 116 0.01 -2.00 0.92
CA ASP A 116 1.09 -1.88 -0.06
C ASP A 116 1.95 -0.64 0.19
N HIS A 117 1.35 0.51 0.49
CA HIS A 117 2.09 1.72 0.87
C HIS A 117 2.91 1.51 2.14
N TYR A 118 2.34 0.87 3.15
CA TYR A 118 3.04 0.54 4.39
C TYR A 118 4.26 -0.35 4.15
N LEU A 119 4.12 -1.37 3.29
CA LEU A 119 5.21 -2.29 2.97
C LEU A 119 6.28 -1.63 2.09
N SER A 120 5.86 -0.95 1.04
CA SER A 120 6.77 -0.43 0.01
C SER A 120 7.52 0.81 0.44
N PHE A 121 6.85 1.70 1.20
CA PHE A 121 7.40 3.00 1.56
C PHE A 121 7.64 3.17 3.07
N GLY A 122 7.21 2.20 3.87
CA GLY A 122 7.31 2.30 5.33
C GLY A 122 6.35 3.31 5.97
N LEU A 123 5.53 3.96 5.18
CA LEU A 123 4.54 4.96 5.58
C LEU A 123 3.23 4.72 4.81
N ALA A 124 2.12 4.64 5.52
CA ALA A 124 0.80 4.68 4.91
C ALA A 124 -0.10 5.68 5.65
N VAL A 125 -0.95 6.37 4.91
CA VAL A 125 -1.71 7.52 5.41
C VAL A 125 -3.19 7.34 5.10
N TYR A 126 -4.02 7.41 6.14
CA TYR A 126 -5.45 7.68 6.03
C TYR A 126 -5.71 9.15 6.31
N SER A 127 -6.38 9.84 5.41
CA SER A 127 -7.01 11.13 5.69
C SER A 127 -8.52 10.94 5.83
N VAL A 128 -9.10 11.54 6.87
CA VAL A 128 -10.54 11.55 7.06
C VAL A 128 -11.05 12.92 6.63
N GLU A 129 -11.84 12.93 5.56
CA GLU A 129 -12.35 14.14 4.92
C GLU A 129 -13.87 14.16 4.92
N PRO A 130 -14.52 15.33 5.07
CA PRO A 130 -15.98 15.42 4.98
C PRO A 130 -16.43 15.40 3.53
N ASP A 131 -17.35 14.50 3.20
CA ASP A 131 -18.13 14.57 1.96
C ASP A 131 -19.38 15.41 2.23
N PHE A 132 -19.35 16.67 1.76
CA PHE A 132 -20.46 17.60 1.94
C PHE A 132 -21.66 17.32 1.03
N GLU A 133 -21.50 16.50 0.00
CA GLU A 133 -22.62 16.10 -0.86
C GLU A 133 -23.45 14.99 -0.20
N ARG A 134 -22.79 14.05 0.43
CA ARG A 134 -23.42 12.90 1.09
C ARG A 134 -23.58 13.06 2.59
N HIS A 135 -23.04 14.15 3.13
CA HIS A 135 -23.01 14.46 4.57
C HIS A 135 -22.41 13.30 5.39
N THR A 136 -21.33 12.71 4.93
CA THR A 136 -20.67 11.57 5.57
C THR A 136 -19.15 11.75 5.59
N PRO A 137 -18.45 11.30 6.64
CA PRO A 137 -17.01 11.25 6.62
C PRO A 137 -16.52 10.13 5.69
N ILE A 138 -15.45 10.39 4.95
CA ILE A 138 -14.80 9.42 4.06
C ILE A 138 -13.35 9.24 4.49
N LEU A 139 -12.92 7.99 4.58
CA LEU A 139 -11.52 7.60 4.79
C LEU A 139 -10.85 7.46 3.43
N ARG A 140 -9.85 8.26 3.18
CA ARG A 140 -9.09 8.27 1.94
C ARG A 140 -7.69 7.77 2.17
N VAL A 141 -7.23 6.81 1.36
CA VAL A 141 -5.84 6.36 1.35
C VAL A 141 -5.02 7.32 0.50
N GLU A 142 -4.04 7.96 1.11
CA GLU A 142 -3.16 8.89 0.41
C GLU A 142 -1.88 8.21 -0.06
N ASN A 143 -1.36 8.67 -1.21
CA ASN A 143 -0.07 8.23 -1.70
C ASN A 143 1.03 8.80 -0.79
N PRO A 144 1.91 7.99 -0.20
CA PRO A 144 2.99 8.45 0.67
C PRO A 144 4.07 9.25 -0.08
N MET A 145 4.19 9.11 -1.39
CA MET A 145 5.05 9.98 -2.18
C MET A 145 4.49 11.41 -2.19
N GLY A 146 5.24 12.33 -1.59
CA GLY A 146 4.79 13.71 -1.35
C GLY A 146 4.01 13.92 -0.05
N ALA A 147 4.02 12.95 0.86
CA ALA A 147 3.45 13.05 2.19
C ALA A 147 4.54 13.37 3.23
N TYR A 148 4.41 14.48 3.90
CA TYR A 148 5.39 14.98 4.89
C TYR A 148 4.75 15.15 6.26
N PRO A 149 4.66 14.08 7.07
CA PRO A 149 4.19 14.16 8.44
C PRO A 149 5.25 14.76 9.36
N GLU A 150 4.87 15.70 10.21
CA GLU A 150 5.69 16.19 11.31
C GLU A 150 5.24 15.53 12.61
N MET A 151 6.17 14.85 13.28
CA MET A 151 5.94 14.20 14.57
C MET A 151 6.39 15.08 15.71
N ASP A 152 5.73 14.98 16.86
CA ASP A 152 6.22 15.53 18.13
C ASP A 152 7.21 14.56 18.81
N LEU A 153 7.74 14.95 19.94
CA LEU A 153 8.67 14.13 20.74
C LEU A 153 8.07 12.80 21.24
N PHE A 154 6.74 12.69 21.22
CA PHE A 154 6.03 11.49 21.65
C PHE A 154 5.54 10.64 20.46
N GLY A 155 5.99 10.95 19.24
CA GLY A 155 5.55 10.26 18.02
C GLY A 155 4.11 10.58 17.61
N ARG A 156 3.52 11.68 18.07
CA ARG A 156 2.19 12.13 17.65
C ARG A 156 2.30 13.08 16.48
N LEU A 157 1.34 13.02 15.58
CA LEU A 157 1.29 13.89 14.42
C LEU A 157 0.96 15.33 14.85
N LYS A 158 1.87 16.27 14.58
CA LYS A 158 1.77 17.69 14.89
C LYS A 158 1.27 18.51 13.71
N SER A 159 1.78 18.25 12.52
CA SER A 159 1.33 18.83 11.27
C SER A 159 1.52 17.83 10.14
N TYR A 160 0.81 18.05 9.05
CA TYR A 160 0.88 17.19 7.88
C TYR A 160 0.85 18.04 6.63
N SER A 161 1.77 17.77 5.72
CA SER A 161 1.83 18.40 4.42
C SER A 161 1.76 17.34 3.34
N ARG A 162 0.96 17.59 2.32
CA ARG A 162 0.86 16.76 1.14
C ARG A 162 1.11 17.59 -0.11
N ILE A 163 1.97 17.07 -0.98
CA ILE A 163 2.26 17.65 -2.28
C ILE A 163 1.87 16.61 -3.34
N TRP A 164 1.06 17.02 -4.31
CA TRP A 164 0.64 16.18 -5.43
C TRP A 164 0.54 17.00 -6.70
N ARG A 165 0.39 16.34 -7.83
CA ARG A 165 0.17 16.99 -9.12
C ARG A 165 -1.27 16.80 -9.52
N GLU A 166 -1.85 17.83 -10.13
CA GLU A 166 -3.20 17.84 -10.63
C GLU A 166 -3.27 18.67 -11.92
N GLU A 167 -4.13 18.31 -12.84
CA GLU A 167 -4.31 19.03 -14.08
C GLU A 167 -4.85 20.45 -13.84
N ALA A 168 -4.31 21.41 -14.59
CA ALA A 168 -4.70 22.81 -14.43
C ALA A 168 -6.21 23.04 -14.69
N VAL A 169 -6.81 22.30 -15.62
CA VAL A 169 -8.24 22.40 -15.92
C VAL A 169 -9.09 21.97 -14.72
N SER A 170 -8.71 20.89 -14.04
CA SER A 170 -9.40 20.38 -12.83
C SER A 170 -9.31 21.37 -11.68
N LEU A 171 -8.14 21.99 -11.50
CA LEU A 171 -7.94 23.04 -10.48
C LEU A 171 -8.79 24.28 -10.77
N VAL A 172 -8.85 24.75 -12.02
CA VAL A 172 -9.65 25.92 -12.40
C VAL A 172 -11.14 25.63 -12.29
N ALA A 173 -11.59 24.42 -12.63
CA ALA A 173 -12.99 24.04 -12.46
C ALA A 173 -13.43 24.14 -10.99
N LYS A 174 -12.57 23.75 -10.07
CA LYS A 174 -12.85 23.79 -8.63
C LYS A 174 -12.60 25.20 -8.02
N TYR A 175 -11.57 25.88 -8.50
CA TYR A 175 -11.12 27.19 -8.01
C TYR A 175 -10.98 28.18 -9.18
N PRO A 176 -12.08 28.79 -9.69
CA PRO A 176 -12.08 29.64 -10.89
C PRO A 176 -11.10 30.83 -10.83
N GLN A 177 -10.79 31.31 -9.63
CA GLN A 177 -9.81 32.41 -9.44
C GLN A 177 -8.42 32.08 -9.95
N LEU A 178 -8.04 30.80 -10.02
CA LEU A 178 -6.71 30.37 -10.46
C LEU A 178 -6.48 30.52 -11.97
N ILE A 179 -7.54 30.73 -12.75
CA ILE A 179 -7.41 30.89 -14.21
C ILE A 179 -6.41 32.02 -14.57
N ARG A 180 -6.37 33.09 -13.77
CA ARG A 180 -5.48 34.24 -14.01
C ARG A 180 -3.99 33.90 -13.77
N VAL A 181 -3.74 32.89 -12.96
CA VAL A 181 -2.38 32.47 -12.58
C VAL A 181 -1.89 31.34 -13.49
N LEU A 182 -2.79 30.42 -13.84
CA LEU A 182 -2.45 29.21 -14.57
C LEU A 182 -2.51 29.37 -16.09
N LYS A 183 -3.42 30.25 -16.59
CA LYS A 183 -3.49 30.55 -18.02
C LYS A 183 -2.44 31.61 -18.39
N PRO A 184 -1.57 31.36 -19.38
CA PRO A 184 -0.57 32.33 -19.83
C PRO A 184 -1.24 33.65 -20.29
N GLN A 185 -0.78 34.78 -19.74
CA GLN A 185 -1.21 36.10 -20.20
C GLN A 185 -0.54 36.41 -21.54
N GLY A 186 -1.31 36.60 -22.60
CA GLY A 186 -0.79 37.14 -23.86
C GLY A 186 -0.85 36.24 -25.07
N SER A 187 -1.38 35.03 -25.00
CA SER A 187 -1.61 34.21 -26.22
C SER A 187 -2.89 34.67 -26.91
N THR A 188 -2.75 35.48 -27.94
CA THR A 188 -3.85 35.89 -28.84
C THR A 188 -4.00 34.93 -30.04
N GLY A 189 -3.26 33.83 -30.07
CA GLY A 189 -3.32 32.83 -31.12
C GLY A 189 -4.05 31.56 -30.67
N TYR A 190 -4.93 31.09 -31.53
CA TYR A 190 -5.75 29.88 -31.31
C TYR A 190 -4.92 28.60 -31.07
N ASP A 191 -3.66 28.56 -31.48
CA ASP A 191 -2.81 27.35 -31.45
C ASP A 191 -1.93 27.18 -30.18
N GLN A 192 -1.86 28.15 -29.27
CA GLN A 192 -1.05 28.05 -28.06
C GLN A 192 -1.87 27.83 -26.78
N ASP A 193 -3.19 27.86 -26.87
CA ASP A 193 -4.08 27.74 -25.70
C ASP A 193 -4.40 26.27 -25.27
N GLU A 194 -4.15 25.28 -26.16
CA GLU A 194 -4.56 23.89 -25.88
C GLU A 194 -3.67 23.18 -24.84
N GLY A 195 -2.44 23.57 -24.68
CA GLY A 195 -1.49 22.87 -23.79
C GLY A 195 -1.52 23.29 -22.31
N TRP A 196 -2.20 24.37 -21.91
CA TRP A 196 -2.21 24.79 -20.49
C TRP A 196 -3.18 23.96 -19.65
N ALA A 197 -4.28 23.51 -20.25
CA ALA A 197 -5.33 22.78 -19.57
C ALA A 197 -4.87 21.40 -19.06
N GLU A 198 -4.03 20.73 -19.84
CA GLU A 198 -3.47 19.41 -19.54
C GLU A 198 -2.19 19.48 -18.70
N ARG A 199 -1.67 20.69 -18.43
CA ARG A 199 -0.45 20.86 -17.66
C ARG A 199 -0.67 20.40 -16.23
N GLU A 200 0.18 19.50 -15.75
CA GLU A 200 0.25 19.10 -14.35
C GLU A 200 0.83 20.21 -13.47
N ILE A 201 0.06 20.62 -12.48
CA ILE A 201 0.40 21.66 -11.52
C ILE A 201 0.62 21.03 -10.14
N GLU A 202 1.75 21.38 -9.52
CA GLU A 202 2.05 20.94 -8.15
C GLU A 202 1.18 21.73 -7.15
N VAL A 203 0.41 21.00 -6.34
CA VAL A 203 -0.48 21.52 -5.31
C VAL A 203 0.04 21.07 -3.96
N CYS A 204 0.09 21.99 -2.99
CA CYS A 204 0.42 21.68 -1.61
C CYS A 204 -0.77 21.95 -0.69
N LYS A 205 -1.12 20.96 0.14
CA LYS A 205 -2.08 21.09 1.24
C LYS A 205 -1.33 20.91 2.56
N TYR A 206 -1.33 21.94 3.39
CA TYR A 206 -0.81 21.92 4.75
C TYR A 206 -1.97 21.88 5.73
N THR A 207 -1.88 21.00 6.72
CA THR A 207 -2.90 20.85 7.78
C THR A 207 -2.21 20.78 9.14
N ASP A 208 -2.68 21.62 10.06
CA ASP A 208 -2.36 21.51 11.49
C ASP A 208 -3.65 21.61 12.34
N ALA A 209 -3.52 21.71 13.65
CA ALA A 209 -4.68 21.80 14.54
C ALA A 209 -5.50 23.09 14.31
N ASP A 210 -4.86 24.16 13.87
CA ASP A 210 -5.46 25.49 13.79
C ASP A 210 -5.98 25.83 12.40
N GLN A 211 -5.34 25.30 11.33
CA GLN A 211 -5.62 25.71 9.95
C GLN A 211 -5.39 24.62 8.92
N ILE A 212 -6.10 24.78 7.80
CA ILE A 212 -5.90 24.03 6.56
C ILE A 212 -5.57 25.07 5.49
N THR A 213 -4.41 24.93 4.84
CA THR A 213 -3.95 25.88 3.82
C THR A 213 -3.56 25.13 2.55
N MET A 214 -4.11 25.55 1.42
CA MET A 214 -3.77 25.02 0.10
C MET A 214 -3.12 26.12 -0.75
N TYR A 215 -2.03 25.81 -1.41
CA TYR A 215 -1.31 26.76 -2.26
C TYR A 215 -0.54 26.06 -3.38
N LEU A 216 -0.07 26.84 -4.36
CA LEU A 216 0.73 26.39 -5.51
C LEU A 216 2.20 26.71 -5.28
N PRO A 217 3.06 25.76 -4.92
CA PRO A 217 4.48 26.04 -4.63
C PRO A 217 5.25 26.60 -5.84
N ALA A 218 5.00 26.05 -7.02
CA ALA A 218 5.66 26.46 -8.26
C ALA A 218 5.25 27.84 -8.79
N HIS A 219 4.11 28.38 -8.32
CA HIS A 219 3.56 29.67 -8.75
C HIS A 219 3.68 30.72 -7.63
N SER A 220 4.91 31.00 -7.20
CA SER A 220 5.23 31.99 -6.16
C SER A 220 4.41 31.80 -4.86
N ASN A 221 4.12 30.55 -4.51
CA ASN A 221 3.26 30.17 -3.39
C ASN A 221 1.87 30.84 -3.48
N THR A 222 1.25 30.82 -4.66
CA THR A 222 -0.09 31.38 -4.81
C THR A 222 -1.10 30.65 -3.93
N LEU A 223 -1.80 31.38 -3.08
CA LEU A 223 -2.82 30.83 -2.19
C LEU A 223 -4.03 30.37 -3.01
N ILE A 224 -4.46 29.12 -2.80
CA ILE A 224 -5.71 28.57 -3.34
C ILE A 224 -6.83 28.81 -2.34
N ASP A 225 -6.62 28.35 -1.10
CA ASP A 225 -7.60 28.43 -0.02
C ASP A 225 -6.89 28.38 1.34
N SER A 226 -7.46 29.04 2.35
CA SER A 226 -6.99 28.96 3.73
C SER A 226 -8.17 29.12 4.68
N MET A 227 -8.39 28.10 5.48
CA MET A 227 -9.50 28.08 6.43
C MET A 227 -9.02 27.60 7.82
N PRO A 228 -9.70 28.05 8.90
CA PRO A 228 -9.50 27.45 10.21
C PRO A 228 -9.87 25.98 10.15
N ASN A 229 -9.12 25.12 10.86
CA ASN A 229 -9.44 23.70 10.92
C ASN A 229 -10.72 23.49 11.75
N PRO A 230 -11.84 23.06 11.13
CA PRO A 230 -13.12 22.93 11.84
C PRO A 230 -13.08 21.85 12.93
N MET A 231 -12.16 20.91 12.80
CA MET A 231 -12.01 19.82 13.78
C MET A 231 -11.16 20.23 15.00
N GLY A 232 -10.31 21.28 14.88
CA GLY A 232 -9.38 21.70 15.92
C GLY A 232 -8.26 20.68 16.19
N LYS A 233 -8.09 19.70 15.32
CA LYS A 233 -7.07 18.66 15.36
C LYS A 233 -6.83 18.07 13.98
N LEU A 234 -5.74 17.34 13.80
CA LEU A 234 -5.50 16.62 12.57
C LEU A 234 -6.43 15.39 12.48
N THR A 235 -7.12 15.26 11.37
CA THR A 235 -7.95 14.11 11.02
C THR A 235 -7.20 13.14 10.12
N ILE A 236 -5.92 12.95 10.40
CA ILE A 236 -5.00 12.12 9.63
C ILE A 236 -4.45 11.04 10.55
N SER A 237 -4.54 9.81 10.11
CA SER A 237 -3.98 8.66 10.79
C SER A 237 -2.90 8.03 9.94
N ILE A 238 -1.77 7.74 10.53
CA ILE A 238 -0.61 7.18 9.85
C ILE A 238 -0.25 5.82 10.43
N ALA A 239 0.17 4.92 9.57
CA ALA A 239 0.85 3.69 9.92
C ALA A 239 2.31 3.83 9.50
N VAL A 240 3.22 3.73 10.46
CA VAL A 240 4.67 3.79 10.23
C VAL A 240 5.25 2.42 10.53
N ARG A 241 6.02 1.88 9.59
CA ARG A 241 6.72 0.62 9.78
C ARG A 241 7.85 0.83 10.80
N PRO A 242 7.97 -0.03 11.81
CA PRO A 242 9.07 0.06 12.78
C PRO A 242 10.44 0.05 12.08
N SER A 243 11.20 1.12 12.26
CA SER A 243 12.54 1.30 11.70
C SER A 243 13.37 2.19 12.66
N PHE A 244 14.43 2.80 12.16
CA PHE A 244 15.18 3.79 12.93
C PHE A 244 14.36 5.06 13.16
N ASP A 245 14.68 5.80 14.21
CA ASP A 245 14.01 7.04 14.55
C ASP A 245 14.03 8.03 13.38
N HIS A 246 12.90 8.64 13.13
CA HIS A 246 12.68 9.67 12.10
C HIS A 246 12.89 9.21 10.64
N GLU A 247 13.00 7.90 10.38
CA GLU A 247 13.12 7.38 9.04
C GLU A 247 11.89 6.55 8.63
N PHE A 248 11.42 6.76 7.39
CA PHE A 248 10.43 5.88 6.76
C PHE A 248 11.16 4.89 5.87
N ARG A 249 11.18 3.62 6.28
CA ARG A 249 11.85 2.53 5.54
C ARG A 249 10.86 1.47 5.12
N GLY A 250 10.80 1.22 3.83
CA GLY A 250 10.03 0.13 3.24
C GLY A 250 10.62 -1.24 3.55
N ALA A 251 9.90 -2.29 3.24
CA ALA A 251 10.38 -3.66 3.38
C ALA A 251 11.38 -4.03 2.28
N PHE A 252 11.40 -3.29 1.20
CA PHE A 252 12.16 -3.60 -0.02
C PHE A 252 13.36 -2.69 -0.26
N ASP A 253 13.60 -1.69 0.60
CA ASP A 253 14.67 -0.69 0.41
C ASP A 253 16.05 -1.31 0.18
N ASP A 254 16.36 -2.42 0.87
CA ASP A 254 17.63 -3.13 0.71
C ASP A 254 17.56 -4.17 -0.43
N ALA A 255 16.38 -4.75 -0.67
CA ALA A 255 16.17 -5.79 -1.66
C ALA A 255 16.27 -5.29 -3.11
N ILE A 256 15.95 -4.01 -3.36
CA ILE A 256 16.00 -3.43 -4.71
C ILE A 256 17.40 -3.48 -5.31
N TRP A 257 18.44 -3.25 -4.53
CA TRP A 257 19.83 -3.27 -5.00
C TRP A 257 20.28 -4.66 -5.46
N VAL A 258 19.88 -5.70 -4.73
CA VAL A 258 20.14 -7.09 -5.12
C VAL A 258 19.37 -7.45 -6.40
N TYR A 259 18.11 -7.02 -6.50
CA TYR A 259 17.28 -7.21 -7.71
C TYR A 259 17.89 -6.52 -8.94
N LEU A 260 18.37 -5.28 -8.79
CA LEU A 260 18.99 -4.53 -9.86
C LEU A 260 20.29 -5.20 -10.32
N ALA A 261 21.13 -5.64 -9.38
CA ALA A 261 22.37 -6.36 -9.70
C ALA A 261 22.08 -7.66 -10.46
N LYS A 262 21.07 -8.44 -10.00
CA LYS A 262 20.63 -9.65 -10.68
C LYS A 262 20.10 -9.38 -12.07
N SER A 263 19.28 -8.34 -12.24
CA SER A 263 18.73 -7.94 -13.54
C SER A 263 19.85 -7.58 -14.52
N ARG A 264 20.84 -6.81 -14.08
CA ARG A 264 22.00 -6.47 -14.89
C ARG A 264 22.82 -7.69 -15.29
N MET A 265 23.06 -8.63 -14.36
CA MET A 265 23.76 -9.88 -14.68
C MET A 265 23.00 -10.74 -15.68
N ALA A 266 21.68 -10.84 -15.56
CA ALA A 266 20.85 -11.56 -16.51
C ALA A 266 20.94 -10.97 -17.92
N MET A 267 20.92 -9.65 -18.03
CA MET A 267 21.05 -8.93 -19.32
C MET A 267 22.43 -9.15 -19.95
N LEU A 268 23.50 -9.01 -19.17
CA LEU A 268 24.86 -9.29 -19.64
C LEU A 268 25.01 -10.76 -20.06
N GLY A 269 24.37 -11.68 -19.35
CA GLY A 269 24.33 -13.09 -19.70
C GLY A 269 23.63 -13.35 -21.04
N LEU A 270 22.50 -12.68 -21.30
CA LEU A 270 21.82 -12.77 -22.60
C LEU A 270 22.64 -12.15 -23.73
N GLU A 271 23.27 -11.00 -23.51
CA GLU A 271 24.16 -10.39 -24.49
C GLU A 271 25.35 -11.28 -24.80
N ALA A 272 25.96 -11.88 -23.78
CA ALA A 272 27.04 -12.83 -23.97
C ALA A 272 26.58 -14.08 -24.74
N THR A 273 25.39 -14.59 -24.44
CA THR A 273 24.79 -15.73 -25.14
C THR A 273 24.50 -15.37 -26.62
N GLU A 274 23.95 -14.20 -26.90
CA GLU A 274 23.73 -13.72 -28.26
C GLU A 274 25.03 -13.60 -29.03
N LYS A 275 26.06 -13.00 -28.44
CA LYS A 275 27.41 -12.90 -29.02
C LYS A 275 28.05 -14.30 -29.19
N ALA A 276 27.82 -15.25 -28.32
CA ALA A 276 28.33 -16.62 -28.46
C ALA A 276 27.62 -17.36 -29.60
N VAL A 277 26.30 -17.22 -29.76
CA VAL A 277 25.52 -17.81 -30.85
C VAL A 277 25.86 -17.18 -32.19
N ARG A 278 26.05 -15.89 -32.21
CA ARG A 278 26.47 -15.11 -33.42
C ARG A 278 27.96 -14.81 -33.42
N ALA A 279 28.76 -15.74 -32.90
CA ALA A 279 30.19 -15.53 -32.78
C ALA A 279 30.82 -15.17 -34.15
N PRO A 280 31.64 -14.12 -34.22
CA PRO A 280 32.35 -13.79 -35.43
C PRO A 280 33.30 -14.92 -35.78
N LEU A 281 33.33 -15.28 -37.06
CA LEU A 281 34.22 -16.27 -37.56
C LEU A 281 35.58 -15.64 -37.87
N ALA A 282 36.60 -16.10 -37.19
CA ALA A 282 37.97 -15.76 -37.54
C ALA A 282 38.42 -16.64 -38.70
N VAL A 283 38.86 -16.03 -39.79
CA VAL A 283 39.37 -16.68 -40.97
C VAL A 283 40.78 -16.23 -41.32
N PRO A 284 41.61 -17.12 -41.86
CA PRO A 284 42.94 -16.72 -42.37
C PRO A 284 42.82 -15.73 -43.49
N ARG A 285 43.83 -14.89 -43.68
CA ARG A 285 43.85 -13.84 -44.71
C ARG A 285 43.88 -14.36 -46.15
N ASP A 286 44.27 -15.62 -46.35
CA ASP A 286 44.32 -16.30 -47.62
C ASP A 286 42.93 -16.73 -48.14
N LEU A 287 41.92 -16.70 -47.32
CA LEU A 287 40.54 -17.05 -47.66
C LEU A 287 39.81 -15.85 -48.30
N GLN A 288 39.78 -15.81 -49.65
CA GLN A 288 39.17 -14.69 -50.38
C GLN A 288 37.65 -14.77 -50.52
N ARG A 289 37.04 -15.94 -50.40
CA ARG A 289 35.60 -16.13 -50.57
C ARG A 289 35.11 -17.26 -49.66
N MET A 290 34.06 -16.94 -48.92
CA MET A 290 33.38 -17.91 -48.04
C MET A 290 32.01 -18.25 -48.58
N VAL A 291 31.75 -19.52 -48.78
CA VAL A 291 30.45 -20.03 -49.21
C VAL A 291 29.96 -20.96 -48.11
N PHE A 292 28.77 -20.66 -47.53
CA PHE A 292 28.14 -21.50 -46.55
C PHE A 292 27.08 -22.41 -47.20
N GLY A 293 27.18 -23.71 -47.00
CA GLY A 293 26.22 -24.71 -47.46
C GLY A 293 26.71 -26.13 -47.11
N GLY A 294 25.83 -27.08 -47.04
CA GLY A 294 26.16 -28.45 -46.62
C GLY A 294 27.23 -29.14 -47.44
N ASP A 295 27.42 -28.72 -48.72
CA ASP A 295 28.40 -29.28 -49.65
C ASP A 295 29.52 -28.27 -50.03
N SER A 296 29.65 -27.18 -49.22
CA SER A 296 30.67 -26.16 -49.50
C SER A 296 32.06 -26.61 -49.02
N VAL A 297 33.04 -26.55 -49.91
CA VAL A 297 34.45 -26.85 -49.61
C VAL A 297 35.21 -25.53 -49.44
N LEU A 298 35.70 -25.30 -48.21
CA LEU A 298 36.58 -24.20 -47.90
C LEU A 298 38.04 -24.61 -48.15
N ARG A 299 38.73 -23.94 -49.07
CA ARG A 299 40.15 -24.14 -49.34
C ARG A 299 40.99 -23.03 -48.71
N THR A 300 41.85 -23.39 -47.77
CA THR A 300 42.77 -22.49 -47.07
C THR A 300 44.06 -23.22 -46.74
N ASP A 301 45.18 -22.51 -46.71
CA ASP A 301 46.47 -23.07 -46.31
C ASP A 301 46.57 -23.31 -44.80
N ASN A 302 45.67 -22.74 -44.03
CA ASN A 302 45.68 -22.79 -42.58
C ASN A 302 44.28 -23.15 -42.03
N PRO A 303 43.76 -24.37 -42.22
CA PRO A 303 42.40 -24.75 -41.79
C PRO A 303 42.20 -24.65 -40.26
N ASP A 304 43.22 -24.86 -39.46
CA ASP A 304 43.20 -24.81 -38.02
C ASP A 304 42.98 -23.37 -37.45
N LYS A 305 43.16 -22.37 -38.31
CA LYS A 305 42.93 -20.95 -37.98
C LYS A 305 41.49 -20.53 -38.24
N ILE A 306 40.64 -21.37 -38.80
CA ILE A 306 39.21 -21.12 -38.96
C ILE A 306 38.55 -21.52 -37.65
N ARG A 307 38.14 -20.52 -36.88
CA ARG A 307 37.45 -20.76 -35.61
C ARG A 307 36.43 -19.69 -35.31
N TYR A 308 35.39 -20.06 -34.64
CA TYR A 308 34.50 -19.06 -34.02
C TYR A 308 35.23 -18.44 -32.85
N VAL A 309 35.19 -17.09 -32.77
CA VAL A 309 35.70 -16.35 -31.63
C VAL A 309 34.59 -16.32 -30.60
N GLY A 310 34.44 -17.43 -29.87
CA GLY A 310 33.46 -17.54 -28.78
C GLY A 310 33.87 -16.68 -27.58
N ILE A 311 32.89 -16.23 -26.84
CA ILE A 311 33.07 -15.64 -25.53
C ILE A 311 32.84 -16.75 -24.52
N ASP A 312 33.88 -17.13 -23.77
CA ASP A 312 33.72 -18.09 -22.65
C ASP A 312 33.00 -17.35 -21.50
N MET A 313 31.83 -17.84 -21.15
CA MET A 313 31.15 -17.35 -19.94
C MET A 313 31.90 -17.86 -18.70
N PRO A 314 32.26 -16.95 -17.78
CA PRO A 314 32.88 -17.37 -16.53
C PRO A 314 31.95 -18.31 -15.76
N GLN A 315 32.44 -19.49 -15.38
CA GLN A 315 31.62 -20.49 -14.65
C GLN A 315 31.05 -19.94 -13.34
N PHE A 316 31.74 -19.00 -12.69
CA PHE A 316 31.25 -18.35 -11.48
C PHE A 316 30.03 -17.45 -11.69
N ALA A 317 29.76 -16.97 -12.91
CA ALA A 317 28.62 -16.09 -13.18
C ALA A 317 27.27 -16.79 -12.90
N ALA A 318 27.15 -18.06 -13.24
CA ALA A 318 25.96 -18.84 -12.94
C ALA A 318 25.78 -19.06 -11.42
N GLN A 319 26.88 -19.30 -10.72
CA GLN A 319 26.87 -19.48 -9.27
C GLN A 319 26.50 -18.16 -8.55
N GLU A 320 27.03 -17.05 -9.03
CA GLU A 320 26.71 -15.73 -8.46
C GLU A 320 25.25 -15.33 -8.70
N ALA A 321 24.69 -15.65 -9.86
CA ALA A 321 23.26 -15.44 -10.14
C ALA A 321 22.37 -16.26 -9.17
N GLN A 322 22.76 -17.49 -8.84
CA GLN A 322 22.05 -18.30 -7.83
C GLN A 322 22.18 -17.70 -6.40
N ASN A 323 23.36 -17.22 -6.05
CA ASN A 323 23.56 -16.53 -4.77
C ASN A 323 22.69 -15.29 -4.66
N MET A 324 22.64 -14.44 -5.69
CA MET A 324 21.78 -13.26 -5.73
C MET A 324 20.29 -13.61 -5.63
N GLU A 325 19.87 -14.70 -6.27
CA GLU A 325 18.49 -15.20 -6.13
C GLU A 325 18.17 -15.57 -4.69
N ARG A 326 19.10 -16.28 -4.03
CA ARG A 326 18.93 -16.64 -2.61
C ARG A 326 18.90 -15.43 -1.71
N GLU A 327 19.79 -14.47 -1.90
CA GLU A 327 19.82 -13.23 -1.14
C GLU A 327 18.56 -12.39 -1.33
N LEU A 328 18.09 -12.27 -2.57
CA LEU A 328 16.85 -11.57 -2.89
C LEU A 328 15.65 -12.17 -2.15
N ARG A 329 15.55 -13.50 -2.12
CA ARG A 329 14.48 -14.19 -1.37
C ARG A 329 14.58 -14.00 0.13
N LEU A 330 15.79 -13.98 0.67
CA LEU A 330 16.02 -13.69 2.10
C LEU A 330 15.65 -12.25 2.43
N ALA A 331 16.04 -11.29 1.57
CA ALA A 331 15.75 -9.88 1.76
C ALA A 331 14.25 -9.56 1.66
N THR A 332 13.54 -10.20 0.71
CA THR A 332 12.09 -10.02 0.54
C THR A 332 11.25 -10.84 1.53
N ARG A 333 11.88 -11.76 2.29
CA ARG A 333 11.21 -12.71 3.18
C ARG A 333 10.09 -13.50 2.50
N SER A 334 10.20 -13.71 1.18
CA SER A 334 9.23 -14.47 0.41
C SER A 334 9.61 -15.96 0.41
N PRO A 335 8.87 -16.83 1.12
CA PRO A 335 9.19 -18.26 1.13
C PRO A 335 8.89 -18.89 -0.22
N GLN A 336 9.79 -19.79 -0.67
CA GLN A 336 9.64 -20.53 -1.94
C GLN A 336 8.34 -21.34 -2.02
N SER A 337 7.85 -21.82 -0.88
CA SER A 337 6.60 -22.58 -0.76
C SER A 337 5.38 -21.83 -1.32
N ARG A 338 5.38 -20.49 -1.29
CA ARG A 338 4.27 -19.69 -1.85
C ARG A 338 4.27 -19.60 -3.36
N SER A 339 5.43 -19.68 -3.99
CA SER A 339 5.54 -19.72 -5.46
C SER A 339 5.32 -21.12 -6.05
N GLY A 340 4.86 -22.09 -5.24
CA GLY A 340 4.65 -23.48 -5.67
C GLY A 340 5.92 -24.31 -5.81
N ASN A 341 7.08 -23.73 -5.53
CA ASN A 341 8.38 -24.40 -5.63
C ASN A 341 8.76 -24.95 -4.25
N VAL A 342 8.30 -26.14 -3.94
CA VAL A 342 8.63 -26.84 -2.68
C VAL A 342 9.88 -27.67 -2.91
N ASP A 343 10.92 -27.42 -2.12
CA ASP A 343 12.11 -28.27 -2.13
C ASP A 343 11.72 -29.71 -1.73
N ALA A 344 12.06 -30.69 -2.59
CA ALA A 344 11.69 -32.10 -2.39
C ALA A 344 12.18 -32.66 -1.03
N ASN A 345 13.13 -32.01 -0.39
CA ASN A 345 13.64 -32.38 0.92
C ASN A 345 12.77 -31.87 2.10
N ILE A 346 11.78 -31.00 1.84
CA ILE A 346 10.89 -30.42 2.86
C ILE A 346 9.47 -30.92 2.62
N ILE A 347 9.26 -32.23 2.77
CA ILE A 347 7.97 -32.88 2.47
C ILE A 347 7.00 -32.86 3.66
N THR A 348 7.42 -32.42 4.85
CA THR A 348 6.55 -32.41 6.02
C THR A 348 5.84 -31.07 6.20
N GLY A 349 4.52 -31.11 6.50
CA GLY A 349 3.74 -29.90 6.78
C GLY A 349 4.37 -29.01 7.87
N LYS A 350 5.02 -29.60 8.88
CA LYS A 350 5.76 -28.86 9.93
C LYS A 350 6.99 -28.12 9.38
N GLY A 351 7.67 -28.66 8.38
CA GLY A 351 8.80 -27.99 7.73
C GLY A 351 8.34 -26.74 6.96
N ILE A 352 7.21 -26.85 6.26
CA ILE A 352 6.60 -25.72 5.54
C ILE A 352 6.12 -24.64 6.52
N GLU A 353 5.51 -25.03 7.63
CA GLU A 353 5.08 -24.11 8.71
C GLU A 353 6.27 -23.34 9.30
N ALA A 354 7.38 -24.00 9.57
CA ALA A 354 8.58 -23.35 10.09
C ALA A 354 9.15 -22.29 9.13
N LEU A 355 9.09 -22.56 7.82
CA LEU A 355 9.51 -21.62 6.78
C LEU A 355 8.54 -20.43 6.64
N GLN A 356 7.26 -20.64 6.88
CA GLN A 356 6.24 -19.58 6.83
C GLN A 356 6.24 -18.69 8.08
N GLY A 357 6.71 -19.17 9.23
CA GLY A 357 6.66 -18.46 10.50
C GLY A 357 7.30 -17.07 10.49
N GLY A 358 8.37 -16.86 9.71
CA GLY A 358 8.99 -15.55 9.54
C GLY A 358 8.10 -14.57 8.75
N PHE A 359 7.38 -15.07 7.75
CA PHE A 359 6.43 -14.30 6.95
C PHE A 359 5.19 -13.94 7.77
N ASP A 360 4.63 -14.89 8.52
CA ASP A 360 3.47 -14.68 9.37
C ASP A 360 3.73 -13.62 10.45
N THR A 361 4.96 -13.58 10.99
CA THR A 361 5.36 -12.54 11.95
C THR A 361 5.32 -11.14 11.32
N VAL A 362 5.78 -10.98 10.07
CA VAL A 362 5.74 -9.70 9.36
C VAL A 362 4.29 -9.26 9.14
N ILE A 363 3.42 -10.19 8.72
CA ILE A 363 2.00 -9.91 8.51
C ILE A 363 1.34 -9.50 9.82
N THR A 364 1.51 -10.28 10.89
CA THR A 364 0.88 -10.01 12.19
C THR A 364 1.32 -8.66 12.76
N THR A 365 2.62 -8.36 12.71
CA THR A 365 3.14 -7.06 13.17
C THR A 365 2.59 -5.92 12.31
N GLY A 366 2.55 -6.08 10.99
CA GLY A 366 1.96 -5.09 10.08
C GLY A 366 0.48 -4.87 10.34
N GLN A 367 -0.29 -5.94 10.49
CA GLN A 367 -1.72 -5.87 10.80
C GLN A 367 -2.02 -5.15 12.13
N GLN A 368 -1.18 -5.33 13.15
CA GLN A 368 -1.31 -4.59 14.41
C GLN A 368 -1.15 -3.08 14.21
N VAL A 369 -0.14 -2.65 13.45
CA VAL A 369 0.10 -1.23 13.18
C VAL A 369 -0.99 -0.64 12.30
N ILE A 370 -1.39 -1.35 11.26
CA ILE A 370 -2.46 -0.97 10.33
C ILE A 370 -3.81 -0.90 11.05
N GLY A 371 -4.11 -1.88 11.89
CA GLY A 371 -5.32 -1.89 12.73
C GLY A 371 -5.40 -0.68 13.66
N GLN A 372 -4.28 -0.27 14.26
CA GLN A 372 -4.23 0.95 15.08
C GLN A 372 -4.45 2.22 14.25
N ALA A 373 -3.94 2.26 13.03
CA ALA A 373 -4.16 3.40 12.12
C ALA A 373 -5.63 3.48 11.69
N LEU A 374 -6.25 2.35 11.31
CA LEU A 374 -7.66 2.30 10.94
C LEU A 374 -8.57 2.65 12.13
N LYS A 375 -8.25 2.17 13.32
CA LYS A 375 -8.95 2.52 14.57
C LYS A 375 -9.00 4.04 14.76
N ARG A 376 -7.85 4.70 14.69
CA ARG A 376 -7.77 6.18 14.82
C ARG A 376 -8.54 6.90 13.72
N ALA A 377 -8.46 6.41 12.48
CA ALA A 377 -9.21 7.00 11.37
C ALA A 377 -10.72 6.90 11.58
N LEU A 378 -11.23 5.77 12.09
CA LEU A 378 -12.64 5.61 12.42
C LEU A 378 -13.06 6.48 13.61
N GLU A 379 -12.24 6.61 14.63
CA GLU A 379 -12.48 7.54 15.75
C GLU A 379 -12.60 8.99 15.26
N TYR A 380 -11.76 9.41 14.30
CA TYR A 380 -11.87 10.72 13.65
C TYR A 380 -13.13 10.84 12.80
N ALA A 381 -13.54 9.77 12.12
CA ALA A 381 -14.77 9.76 11.34
C ALA A 381 -16.01 9.95 12.22
N PHE A 382 -16.10 9.26 13.35
CA PHE A 382 -17.18 9.45 14.31
C PHE A 382 -17.25 10.88 14.86
N GLU A 383 -16.10 11.43 15.24
CA GLU A 383 -16.05 12.79 15.76
C GLU A 383 -16.39 13.82 14.67
N MET A 384 -15.94 13.60 13.43
CA MET A 384 -16.26 14.47 12.30
C MET A 384 -17.76 14.44 12.00
N ASP A 385 -18.37 13.27 12.02
CA ASP A 385 -19.80 13.11 11.78
C ASP A 385 -20.64 13.84 12.85
N GLU A 386 -20.26 13.71 14.11
CA GLU A 386 -20.94 14.38 15.23
C GLU A 386 -20.74 15.89 15.21
N LYS A 387 -19.54 16.41 14.87
CA LYS A 387 -19.25 17.83 14.86
C LYS A 387 -19.87 18.58 13.68
N LEU A 388 -19.80 17.99 12.48
CA LEU A 388 -20.28 18.66 11.27
C LEU A 388 -21.77 18.51 11.03
N TRP A 389 -22.36 17.37 11.42
CA TRP A 389 -23.79 17.08 11.17
C TRP A 389 -24.53 16.56 12.41
N PRO A 390 -24.47 17.26 13.56
CA PRO A 390 -24.91 16.73 14.86
C PRO A 390 -26.39 16.32 14.91
N ASN A 391 -27.26 17.08 14.26
CA ASN A 391 -28.71 16.92 14.35
C ASN A 391 -29.35 16.33 13.08
N GLU A 392 -28.53 15.97 12.11
CA GLU A 392 -29.03 15.43 10.85
C GLU A 392 -29.46 13.97 11.03
N LYS A 393 -30.65 13.64 10.52
CA LYS A 393 -31.15 12.28 10.52
C LYS A 393 -30.65 11.57 9.26
N LYS A 394 -29.77 10.62 9.41
CA LYS A 394 -29.13 9.86 8.35
C LYS A 394 -29.61 8.43 8.32
N THR A 395 -29.61 7.83 7.12
CA THR A 395 -29.92 6.42 6.92
C THR A 395 -28.66 5.70 6.48
N ILE A 396 -28.24 4.69 7.22
CA ILE A 396 -27.15 3.81 6.83
C ILE A 396 -27.71 2.54 6.22
N ARG A 397 -27.10 2.13 5.13
CA ARG A 397 -27.42 0.88 4.44
C ARG A 397 -26.13 0.13 4.20
N GLY A 398 -26.19 -1.16 4.28
CA GLY A 398 -25.04 -2.02 4.00
C GLY A 398 -25.42 -3.47 4.10
N VAL A 399 -24.43 -4.32 3.88
CA VAL A 399 -24.54 -5.76 4.07
C VAL A 399 -23.50 -6.13 5.10
N VAL A 400 -23.92 -6.63 6.23
CA VAL A 400 -23.06 -7.23 7.24
C VAL A 400 -23.36 -8.71 7.23
N GLN A 401 -22.35 -9.53 6.89
CA GLN A 401 -22.45 -11.00 6.87
C GLN A 401 -23.54 -11.58 5.96
N GLY A 402 -23.71 -10.98 4.80
CA GLY A 402 -24.74 -11.39 3.85
C GLY A 402 -26.16 -10.94 4.24
N ALA A 403 -26.36 -10.39 5.44
CA ALA A 403 -27.62 -9.81 5.86
C ALA A 403 -27.68 -8.32 5.55
N PRO A 404 -28.60 -7.85 4.69
CA PRO A 404 -28.77 -6.44 4.45
C PRO A 404 -29.33 -5.75 5.70
N PHE A 405 -28.81 -4.57 6.00
CA PHE A 405 -29.37 -3.73 7.07
C PHE A 405 -29.69 -2.32 6.55
N GLU A 406 -30.74 -1.77 7.10
CA GLU A 406 -31.09 -0.36 6.95
C GLU A 406 -31.44 0.20 8.32
N GLU A 407 -30.73 1.23 8.75
CA GLU A 407 -30.93 1.81 10.06
C GLU A 407 -30.80 3.33 10.03
N ASN A 408 -31.67 4.01 10.79
CA ASN A 408 -31.60 5.46 10.90
C ASN A 408 -30.82 5.84 12.15
N TYR A 409 -29.95 6.85 12.03
CA TYR A 409 -29.21 7.40 13.14
C TYR A 409 -29.15 8.92 13.12
N THR A 410 -28.89 9.50 14.28
CA THR A 410 -28.60 10.92 14.45
C THR A 410 -27.29 11.04 15.21
N PRO A 411 -26.22 11.66 14.61
CA PRO A 411 -24.89 11.65 15.19
C PRO A 411 -24.83 12.05 16.66
N SER A 412 -25.43 13.18 17.05
CA SER A 412 -25.41 13.65 18.43
C SER A 412 -26.05 12.71 19.45
N LYS A 413 -27.01 11.86 19.01
CA LYS A 413 -27.75 10.94 19.91
C LYS A 413 -27.12 9.56 19.96
N ASP A 414 -26.65 9.08 18.80
CA ASP A 414 -26.21 7.69 18.64
C ASP A 414 -24.70 7.54 18.84
N ILE A 415 -23.91 8.59 18.57
CA ILE A 415 -22.49 8.65 18.88
C ILE A 415 -22.31 9.18 20.32
N GLY A 416 -22.87 10.37 20.62
CA GLY A 416 -22.93 10.95 21.97
C GLY A 416 -21.57 11.08 22.65
N GLY A 417 -20.53 11.53 21.91
CA GLY A 417 -19.16 11.70 22.42
C GLY A 417 -18.38 10.40 22.62
N ASN A 418 -18.95 9.25 22.28
CA ASN A 418 -18.27 7.96 22.39
C ASN A 418 -17.71 7.53 21.02
N TYR A 419 -16.44 7.83 20.78
CA TYR A 419 -15.73 7.53 19.53
C TYR A 419 -14.94 6.21 19.58
N LEU A 420 -14.99 5.46 20.68
CA LEU A 420 -14.18 4.26 20.88
C LEU A 420 -14.55 3.17 19.88
N VAL A 421 -13.58 2.74 19.11
CA VAL A 421 -13.65 1.65 18.14
C VAL A 421 -12.59 0.62 18.52
N ASP A 422 -12.92 -0.64 18.40
CA ASP A 422 -11.98 -1.75 18.47
C ASP A 422 -11.82 -2.34 17.08
N VAL A 423 -10.57 -2.43 16.61
CA VAL A 423 -10.21 -3.00 15.32
C VAL A 423 -9.27 -4.16 15.59
N ALA A 424 -9.75 -5.36 15.35
CA ALA A 424 -9.01 -6.58 15.62
C ALA A 424 -8.89 -7.43 14.35
N TYR A 425 -7.66 -7.77 14.00
CA TYR A 425 -7.42 -8.88 13.09
C TYR A 425 -7.63 -10.17 13.88
N GLY A 426 -8.51 -11.06 13.39
CA GLY A 426 -8.82 -12.30 14.07
C GLY A 426 -7.59 -13.16 14.29
N PHE A 427 -7.68 -14.11 15.22
CA PHE A 427 -6.62 -15.11 15.49
C PHE A 427 -6.19 -15.88 14.23
N ALA A 428 -7.07 -15.94 13.24
CA ALA A 428 -6.83 -16.56 11.93
C ALA A 428 -6.16 -15.64 10.90
N ALA A 429 -5.92 -14.38 11.24
CA ALA A 429 -5.34 -13.44 10.29
C ALA A 429 -3.90 -13.86 9.95
N GLY A 430 -3.67 -14.21 8.68
CA GLY A 430 -2.39 -14.72 8.20
C GLY A 430 -2.22 -16.25 8.29
N GLN A 431 -3.11 -16.96 8.96
CA GLN A 431 -3.11 -18.42 9.04
C GLN A 431 -4.19 -19.05 8.14
N ASP A 432 -4.07 -20.37 7.88
CA ASP A 432 -5.14 -21.13 7.23
C ASP A 432 -6.43 -21.06 8.08
N PRO A 433 -7.53 -20.50 7.55
CA PRO A 433 -8.79 -20.36 8.27
C PRO A 433 -9.30 -21.66 8.89
N ALA A 434 -9.09 -22.79 8.21
CA ALA A 434 -9.54 -24.10 8.70
C ALA A 434 -8.78 -24.50 9.97
N ARG A 435 -7.49 -24.25 10.05
CA ARG A 435 -6.66 -24.55 11.23
C ARG A 435 -7.00 -23.65 12.42
N ALA A 436 -7.21 -22.37 12.14
CA ALA A 436 -7.60 -21.42 13.18
C ALA A 436 -8.95 -21.78 13.80
N ILE A 437 -9.93 -22.21 12.99
CA ILE A 437 -11.23 -22.69 13.47
C ILE A 437 -11.05 -23.93 14.35
N VAL A 438 -10.25 -24.90 13.92
CA VAL A 438 -9.99 -26.12 14.70
C VAL A 438 -9.32 -25.78 16.04
N ALA A 439 -8.32 -24.92 16.04
CA ALA A 439 -7.65 -24.48 17.27
C ALA A 439 -8.63 -23.77 18.24
N MET A 440 -9.48 -22.89 17.73
CA MET A 440 -10.50 -22.21 18.54
C MET A 440 -11.55 -23.17 19.11
N LEU A 441 -11.96 -24.17 18.34
CA LEU A 441 -12.89 -25.20 18.79
C LEU A 441 -12.26 -26.05 19.88
N GLN A 442 -10.96 -26.37 19.79
CA GLN A 442 -10.21 -27.08 20.83
C GLN A 442 -10.12 -26.23 22.12
N LEU A 443 -9.73 -24.96 22.01
CA LEU A 443 -9.67 -24.04 23.15
C LEU A 443 -11.02 -23.89 23.85
N ARG A 444 -12.11 -23.93 23.08
CA ARG A 444 -13.46 -23.93 23.62
C ARG A 444 -13.81 -25.26 24.29
N GLY A 445 -13.43 -26.39 23.67
CA GLY A 445 -13.63 -27.72 24.25
C GLY A 445 -12.96 -27.85 25.62
N ASP A 446 -11.80 -27.26 25.79
CA ASP A 446 -11.06 -27.20 27.07
C ASP A 446 -11.55 -26.11 28.03
N ASN A 447 -12.64 -25.41 27.72
CA ASN A 447 -13.20 -24.29 28.50
C ASN A 447 -12.24 -23.11 28.75
N LEU A 448 -11.21 -22.96 27.94
CA LEU A 448 -10.23 -21.86 28.04
C LEU A 448 -10.77 -20.55 27.47
N VAL A 449 -11.74 -20.62 26.56
CA VAL A 449 -12.33 -19.44 25.92
C VAL A 449 -13.87 -19.58 25.89
N SER A 450 -14.54 -18.41 25.93
CA SER A 450 -15.99 -18.35 25.82
C SER A 450 -16.49 -18.56 24.39
N ARG A 451 -17.74 -19.00 24.21
CA ARG A 451 -18.40 -19.10 22.91
C ARG A 451 -18.42 -17.74 22.19
N ASP A 452 -18.69 -16.68 22.92
CA ASP A 452 -18.70 -15.30 22.42
C ASP A 452 -17.32 -14.88 21.87
N PHE A 453 -16.25 -15.24 22.58
CA PHE A 453 -14.88 -15.01 22.11
C PHE A 453 -14.59 -15.74 20.80
N VAL A 454 -14.93 -17.04 20.71
CA VAL A 454 -14.72 -17.83 19.48
C VAL A 454 -15.48 -17.21 18.32
N MET A 455 -16.75 -16.82 18.52
CA MET A 455 -17.57 -16.22 17.47
C MET A 455 -17.01 -14.88 16.97
N ARG A 456 -16.42 -14.06 17.86
CA ARG A 456 -15.78 -12.78 17.48
C ARG A 456 -14.46 -12.97 16.71
N GLN A 457 -13.80 -14.09 16.91
CA GLN A 457 -12.50 -14.37 16.28
C GLN A 457 -12.60 -15.19 14.98
N LEU A 458 -13.81 -15.64 14.63
CA LEU A 458 -14.01 -16.33 13.35
C LEU A 458 -13.68 -15.37 12.18
N PRO A 459 -13.02 -15.85 11.14
CA PRO A 459 -12.65 -15.05 9.96
C PRO A 459 -13.87 -14.71 9.08
N MET A 460 -15.05 -14.85 9.60
CA MET A 460 -16.33 -14.45 9.01
C MET A 460 -16.88 -13.30 9.82
N GLU A 461 -17.35 -12.26 9.15
CA GLU A 461 -18.05 -11.16 9.80
C GLU A 461 -19.37 -11.64 10.41
N ILE A 462 -19.37 -12.14 11.64
CA ILE A 462 -20.57 -12.60 12.35
C ILE A 462 -21.03 -11.52 13.32
N ASP A 463 -22.26 -11.00 13.16
CA ASP A 463 -22.92 -10.26 14.26
C ASP A 463 -23.21 -11.22 15.40
N VAL A 464 -22.29 -11.22 16.36
CA VAL A 464 -22.31 -12.18 17.49
C VAL A 464 -23.63 -12.11 18.26
N VAL A 465 -24.22 -10.90 18.38
CA VAL A 465 -25.48 -10.71 19.10
C VAL A 465 -26.65 -11.32 18.32
N GLN A 466 -26.71 -11.10 17.02
CA GLN A 466 -27.77 -11.64 16.16
C GLN A 466 -27.65 -13.16 16.06
N MET A 467 -26.43 -13.67 15.86
CA MET A 467 -26.18 -15.11 15.79
C MET A 467 -26.50 -15.80 17.12
N GLN A 468 -26.16 -15.20 18.27
CA GLN A 468 -26.49 -15.74 19.57
C GLN A 468 -28.01 -15.80 19.75
N THR A 469 -28.72 -14.76 19.33
CA THR A 469 -30.21 -14.74 19.39
C THR A 469 -30.83 -15.81 18.49
N GLN A 470 -30.28 -16.06 17.33
CA GLN A 470 -30.74 -17.13 16.43
C GLN A 470 -30.51 -18.50 17.07
N ILE A 471 -29.31 -18.75 17.61
CA ILE A 471 -29.00 -20.01 18.28
C ILE A 471 -29.91 -20.26 19.50
N ASP A 472 -30.17 -19.22 20.27
CA ASP A 472 -31.05 -19.34 21.44
C ASP A 472 -32.50 -19.63 20.98
N ASN A 473 -32.96 -19.04 19.89
CA ASN A 473 -34.27 -19.34 19.29
C ASN A 473 -34.34 -20.78 18.76
N GLU A 474 -33.31 -21.24 18.01
CA GLU A 474 -33.23 -22.62 17.53
C GLU A 474 -33.23 -23.64 18.67
N GLN A 475 -32.47 -23.38 19.75
CA GLN A 475 -32.46 -24.23 20.94
C GLN A 475 -33.83 -24.27 21.66
N PHE A 476 -34.52 -23.12 21.67
CA PHE A 476 -35.86 -23.05 22.21
C PHE A 476 -36.89 -23.84 21.38
N GLU A 477 -36.80 -23.70 20.02
CA GLU A 477 -37.65 -24.49 19.13
C GLU A 477 -37.38 -25.99 19.20
N ASP A 478 -36.13 -26.40 19.34
CA ASP A 478 -35.74 -27.81 19.48
C ASP A 478 -36.16 -28.39 20.86
N ALA A 479 -36.22 -27.56 21.90
CA ALA A 479 -36.70 -27.95 23.21
C ALA A 479 -38.25 -28.08 23.28
N LEU A 480 -38.96 -27.48 22.32
CA LEU A 480 -40.42 -27.57 22.19
C LEU A 480 -40.89 -28.77 21.34
N LYS A 481 -39.99 -29.35 20.55
CA LYS A 481 -40.24 -30.59 19.80
C LYS A 481 -39.98 -31.81 20.66
#